data_977c6d0f6111a617c824d782edccab2d
#
_entry.id   977c6d0f6111a617c824d782edccab2d
#
_cell.length_a   1.000
_cell.length_b   1.000
_cell.length_c   1.000
_cell.angle_alpha   90.00
_cell.angle_beta   90.00
_cell.angle_gamma   90.00
#
_symmetry.space_group_name_H-M   'P 1'
#
loop_
_entity.id
_entity.type
_entity.pdbx_description
1 polymer ?
#
loop_
_entity_poly.entity_id
_entity_poly.type
_entity_poly.pdbx_seq_one_letter_code
_entity_poly.pdbx_strand_id
1 'polypeptide(L)'
;MAKQKFDRSKEHVNIGTIGHVDHGKTTLTAAITKYFGEFMAYDQIDKAPEERERGITINTAHVEYSTEKRHYAHVDCPGHADYVKNMITGAAQMDGAILVVSATDGPMPQTREHILLSRQVGVPKMVVFINKCDMVDDPELLDLVEMEVRELLTEYGFDGDNTPVIRGSALKALEGDEKWIQPIKDLMAAVDTWIDTPQRDTDKPFLMSIEDVFTITGRGTVVTGRVERGKLNLNDEVEIVGLKDTRKTVVTGIEMFRKSLDYAEAGDNAGVLLRGINREDVERGQILCKPGSITPHKKFKASVYVLSKEEGGRHTPFFSNYRPQFYFRTTDVTGVITLPEGTEMVMPGDNVDMTVELIAPIAIENGTNFSIREGGRTVGAGVVSEIIE
;
A
#
# COMPACT_ATOMS: atom_id res chain seq x y z
N MET A 1 -12.14 21.54 22.99
CA MET A 1 -10.73 21.97 22.84
C MET A 1 -10.44 22.08 21.35
N ALA A 2 -9.71 23.12 20.90
CA ALA A 2 -9.28 23.23 19.51
C ALA A 2 -8.30 22.08 19.23
N LYS A 3 -8.45 21.40 18.07
CA LYS A 3 -7.51 20.36 17.65
C LYS A 3 -6.16 20.99 17.37
N GLN A 4 -5.09 20.24 17.67
CA GLN A 4 -3.73 20.63 17.31
C GLN A 4 -3.61 20.70 15.79
N LYS A 5 -2.90 21.72 15.26
CA LYS A 5 -2.58 21.79 13.85
C LYS A 5 -1.42 20.85 13.53
N PHE A 6 -1.47 20.27 12.34
CA PHE A 6 -0.35 19.49 11.79
C PHE A 6 0.81 20.43 11.43
N ASP A 7 2.03 20.04 11.81
CA ASP A 7 3.26 20.79 11.49
C ASP A 7 3.87 20.27 10.19
N ARG A 8 4.01 21.14 9.19
CA ARG A 8 4.60 20.84 7.88
C ARG A 8 6.07 21.28 7.75
N SER A 9 6.78 21.47 8.86
CA SER A 9 8.17 21.91 8.85
C SER A 9 9.16 20.87 8.30
N LYS A 10 8.77 19.60 8.32
CA LYS A 10 9.55 18.46 7.80
C LYS A 10 8.93 17.90 6.52
N GLU A 11 9.79 17.36 5.66
CA GLU A 11 9.32 16.59 4.50
C GLU A 11 8.50 15.38 4.94
N HIS A 12 7.38 15.16 4.27
CA HIS A 12 6.47 14.06 4.56
C HIS A 12 6.69 12.90 3.60
N VAL A 13 6.93 11.70 4.17
CA VAL A 13 7.17 10.46 3.41
C VAL A 13 6.26 9.35 3.96
N ASN A 14 5.62 8.62 3.04
CA ASN A 14 4.82 7.45 3.38
C ASN A 14 5.69 6.20 3.28
N ILE A 15 5.80 5.47 4.36
CA ILE A 15 6.56 4.21 4.43
C ILE A 15 5.65 3.12 4.99
N GLY A 16 6.02 1.87 4.85
CA GLY A 16 5.29 0.79 5.51
C GLY A 16 6.10 -0.48 5.64
N THR A 17 5.61 -1.36 6.51
CA THR A 17 6.17 -2.69 6.73
C THR A 17 5.44 -3.72 5.88
N ILE A 18 6.21 -4.54 5.17
CA ILE A 18 5.74 -5.67 4.36
C ILE A 18 6.55 -6.92 4.72
N GLY A 19 6.05 -8.09 4.36
CA GLY A 19 6.72 -9.37 4.61
C GLY A 19 5.75 -10.44 5.13
N HIS A 20 6.27 -11.62 5.35
CA HIS A 20 5.48 -12.79 5.75
C HIS A 20 4.77 -12.61 7.11
N VAL A 21 3.70 -13.38 7.36
CA VAL A 21 3.07 -13.49 8.68
C VAL A 21 4.11 -13.96 9.71
N ASP A 22 4.00 -13.50 10.94
CA ASP A 22 4.89 -13.83 12.07
C ASP A 22 6.37 -13.43 11.93
N HIS A 23 6.76 -12.69 10.89
CA HIS A 23 8.10 -12.12 10.78
C HIS A 23 8.33 -10.88 11.66
N GLY A 24 7.27 -10.38 12.35
CA GLY A 24 7.37 -9.33 13.37
C GLY A 24 7.24 -7.91 12.83
N LYS A 25 6.45 -7.70 11.76
CA LYS A 25 6.17 -6.37 11.19
C LYS A 25 5.59 -5.40 12.20
N THR A 26 4.49 -5.78 12.85
CA THR A 26 3.79 -4.97 13.86
C THR A 26 4.66 -4.73 15.09
N THR A 27 5.48 -5.73 15.50
CA THR A 27 6.46 -5.57 16.58
C THR A 27 7.53 -4.54 16.22
N LEU A 28 8.00 -4.55 14.95
CA LEU A 28 8.96 -3.56 14.45
C LEU A 28 8.33 -2.17 14.41
N THR A 29 7.09 -2.06 13.92
CA THR A 29 6.33 -0.81 13.92
C THR A 29 6.19 -0.24 15.33
N ALA A 30 5.85 -1.06 16.33
CA ALA A 30 5.80 -0.65 17.72
C ALA A 30 7.18 -0.19 18.25
N ALA A 31 8.27 -0.90 17.91
CA ALA A 31 9.62 -0.51 18.29
C ALA A 31 10.02 0.84 17.67
N ILE A 32 9.71 1.08 16.40
CA ILE A 32 9.97 2.35 15.74
C ILE A 32 9.21 3.49 16.44
N THR A 33 7.91 3.33 16.71
CA THR A 33 7.12 4.36 17.39
C THR A 33 7.65 4.69 18.78
N LYS A 34 8.20 3.69 19.49
CA LYS A 34 8.80 3.89 20.82
C LYS A 34 10.00 4.85 20.80
N TYR A 35 10.81 4.82 19.75
CA TYR A 35 12.06 5.58 19.70
C TYR A 35 11.97 6.85 18.84
N PHE A 36 10.98 6.96 17.95
CA PHE A 36 10.87 8.06 17.00
C PHE A 36 9.52 8.79 17.01
N GLY A 37 8.56 8.36 17.84
CA GLY A 37 7.22 8.95 17.91
C GLY A 37 6.55 8.81 19.25
N GLU A 38 5.22 8.84 19.24
CA GLU A 38 4.42 8.46 20.38
C GLU A 38 4.30 6.94 20.39
N PHE A 39 4.75 6.31 21.48
CA PHE A 39 4.74 4.85 21.60
C PHE A 39 3.34 4.29 21.43
N MET A 40 3.19 3.36 20.50
CA MET A 40 2.00 2.57 20.30
C MET A 40 2.30 1.09 20.54
N ALA A 41 1.64 0.50 21.52
CA ALA A 41 1.77 -0.91 21.82
C ALA A 41 1.10 -1.75 20.71
N TYR A 42 1.49 -3.03 20.61
CA TYR A 42 0.96 -3.97 19.61
C TYR A 42 -0.57 -3.96 19.52
N ASP A 43 -1.25 -4.03 20.64
CA ASP A 43 -2.72 -4.02 20.76
C ASP A 43 -3.38 -2.67 20.41
N GLN A 44 -2.60 -1.62 20.30
CA GLN A 44 -3.03 -0.31 19.84
C GLN A 44 -2.84 -0.14 18.32
N ILE A 45 -1.95 -0.91 17.71
CA ILE A 45 -1.75 -1.00 16.26
C ILE A 45 -2.80 -1.96 15.69
N ASP A 46 -2.81 -3.21 16.13
CA ASP A 46 -3.83 -4.22 15.81
C ASP A 46 -5.04 -4.08 16.74
N LYS A 47 -6.04 -3.31 16.29
CA LYS A 47 -7.15 -2.87 17.14
C LYS A 47 -8.38 -3.77 17.10
N ALA A 48 -8.59 -4.46 15.97
CA ALA A 48 -9.76 -5.29 15.79
C ALA A 48 -9.76 -6.49 16.76
N PRO A 49 -10.91 -6.88 17.33
CA PRO A 49 -10.97 -8.04 18.21
C PRO A 49 -10.42 -9.31 17.57
N GLU A 50 -10.68 -9.52 16.27
CA GLU A 50 -10.19 -10.67 15.51
C GLU A 50 -8.67 -10.65 15.32
N GLU A 51 -8.05 -9.47 15.15
CA GLU A 51 -6.60 -9.29 15.07
C GLU A 51 -5.92 -9.72 16.38
N ARG A 52 -6.49 -9.29 17.51
CA ARG A 52 -5.98 -9.64 18.86
C ARG A 52 -6.16 -11.12 19.18
N GLU A 53 -7.29 -11.71 18.81
CA GLU A 53 -7.57 -13.12 19.06
C GLU A 53 -6.66 -14.04 18.26
N ARG A 54 -6.40 -13.69 17.00
CA ARG A 54 -5.56 -14.47 16.08
C ARG A 54 -4.08 -14.14 16.17
N GLY A 55 -3.72 -12.99 16.75
CA GLY A 55 -2.34 -12.48 16.80
C GLY A 55 -1.78 -12.12 15.43
N ILE A 56 -2.63 -11.75 14.47
CA ILE A 56 -2.24 -11.38 13.09
C ILE A 56 -2.89 -10.06 12.69
N THR A 57 -2.19 -9.26 11.91
CA THR A 57 -2.74 -8.04 11.29
C THR A 57 -3.67 -8.41 10.14
N ILE A 58 -4.88 -7.91 10.18
CA ILE A 58 -5.92 -8.11 9.15
C ILE A 58 -6.07 -6.84 8.30
N ASN A 59 -6.21 -5.70 8.95
CA ASN A 59 -6.35 -4.40 8.31
C ASN A 59 -5.04 -3.62 8.35
N THR A 60 -4.87 -2.68 7.41
CA THR A 60 -3.76 -1.75 7.48
C THR A 60 -3.90 -0.83 8.68
N ALA A 61 -2.84 -0.67 9.45
CA ALA A 61 -2.78 0.29 10.53
C ALA A 61 -1.87 1.47 10.15
N HIS A 62 -2.28 2.68 10.51
CA HIS A 62 -1.51 3.89 10.23
C HIS A 62 -0.99 4.48 11.54
N VAL A 63 0.32 4.68 11.61
CA VAL A 63 1.00 5.37 12.70
C VAL A 63 1.87 6.50 12.17
N GLU A 64 2.21 7.47 13.02
CA GLU A 64 3.11 8.56 12.67
C GLU A 64 4.33 8.60 13.58
N TYR A 65 5.46 9.00 13.04
CA TYR A 65 6.69 9.31 13.79
C TYR A 65 7.59 10.22 12.97
N SER A 66 8.65 10.71 13.59
CA SER A 66 9.59 11.63 12.93
C SER A 66 11.03 11.30 13.29
N THR A 67 11.91 11.42 12.30
CA THR A 67 13.34 11.57 12.51
C THR A 67 13.68 13.07 12.63
N GLU A 68 14.96 13.40 12.75
CA GLU A 68 15.37 14.79 12.65
C GLU A 68 15.08 15.42 11.30
N LYS A 69 15.12 14.61 10.23
CA LYS A 69 14.99 15.05 8.83
C LYS A 69 13.55 15.03 8.32
N ARG A 70 12.77 14.00 8.65
CA ARG A 70 11.49 13.69 7.99
C ARG A 70 10.39 13.37 8.99
N HIS A 71 9.16 13.64 8.56
CA HIS A 71 7.94 13.11 9.17
C HIS A 71 7.46 11.91 8.36
N TYR A 72 7.16 10.81 9.03
CA TYR A 72 6.70 9.57 8.40
C TYR A 72 5.25 9.25 8.77
N ALA A 73 4.44 8.99 7.74
CA ALA A 73 3.24 8.17 7.87
C ALA A 73 3.63 6.73 7.59
N HIS A 74 3.37 5.83 8.52
CA HIS A 74 3.74 4.44 8.43
C HIS A 74 2.50 3.56 8.33
N VAL A 75 2.46 2.71 7.32
CA VAL A 75 1.39 1.74 7.07
C VAL A 75 1.89 0.36 7.48
N ASP A 76 1.34 -0.20 8.54
CA ASP A 76 1.59 -1.60 8.90
C ASP A 76 0.67 -2.52 8.10
N CYS A 77 1.25 -3.37 7.24
CA CYS A 77 0.51 -4.22 6.32
C CYS A 77 0.32 -5.63 6.86
N PRO A 78 -0.85 -6.26 6.59
CA PRO A 78 -1.04 -7.67 6.91
C PRO A 78 -0.04 -8.56 6.18
N GLY A 79 0.35 -9.66 6.81
CA GLY A 79 1.30 -10.64 6.25
C GLY A 79 0.65 -11.91 5.72
N HIS A 80 -0.61 -12.17 6.06
CA HIS A 80 -1.29 -13.40 5.70
C HIS A 80 -1.91 -13.33 4.30
N ALA A 81 -1.84 -14.45 3.56
CA ALA A 81 -2.34 -14.55 2.18
C ALA A 81 -3.82 -14.15 2.00
N ASP A 82 -4.67 -14.43 3.00
CA ASP A 82 -6.09 -14.09 2.93
C ASP A 82 -6.35 -12.57 2.90
N TYR A 83 -5.39 -11.76 3.36
CA TYR A 83 -5.52 -10.30 3.49
C TYR A 83 -4.68 -9.52 2.47
N VAL A 84 -4.23 -10.18 1.42
CA VAL A 84 -3.41 -9.56 0.36
C VAL A 84 -4.08 -8.33 -0.26
N LYS A 85 -5.41 -8.29 -0.34
CA LYS A 85 -6.15 -7.09 -0.77
C LYS A 85 -5.81 -5.86 0.09
N ASN A 86 -5.76 -6.02 1.41
CA ASN A 86 -5.40 -4.94 2.33
C ASN A 86 -3.91 -4.59 2.23
N MET A 87 -3.05 -5.61 2.01
CA MET A 87 -1.63 -5.39 1.74
C MET A 87 -1.42 -4.55 0.46
N ILE A 88 -2.08 -4.88 -0.65
CA ILE A 88 -2.01 -4.11 -1.90
C ILE A 88 -2.45 -2.66 -1.67
N THR A 89 -3.57 -2.46 -0.97
CA THR A 89 -4.07 -1.12 -0.64
C THR A 89 -3.07 -0.32 0.18
N GLY A 90 -2.44 -0.94 1.18
CA GLY A 90 -1.40 -0.31 1.99
C GLY A 90 -0.15 0.01 1.17
N ALA A 91 0.34 -0.96 0.39
CA ALA A 91 1.53 -0.78 -0.44
C ALA A 91 1.36 0.33 -1.50
N ALA A 92 0.18 0.47 -2.07
CA ALA A 92 -0.11 1.55 -3.04
C ALA A 92 0.02 2.97 -2.44
N GLN A 93 0.05 3.09 -1.11
CA GLN A 93 0.21 4.37 -0.42
C GLN A 93 1.67 4.70 -0.11
N MET A 94 2.60 3.75 -0.26
CA MET A 94 3.99 3.89 0.17
C MET A 94 4.86 4.61 -0.87
N ASP A 95 5.74 5.45 -0.38
CA ASP A 95 6.86 6.05 -1.13
C ASP A 95 8.13 5.19 -1.02
N GLY A 96 8.15 4.28 -0.07
CA GLY A 96 9.16 3.27 0.17
C GLY A 96 8.67 2.22 1.15
N ALA A 97 9.30 1.05 1.20
CA ALA A 97 8.90 -0.04 2.08
C ALA A 97 10.05 -0.54 2.96
N ILE A 98 9.70 -1.09 4.12
CA ILE A 98 10.58 -1.88 4.97
C ILE A 98 10.16 -3.34 4.81
N LEU A 99 11.00 -4.13 4.16
CA LEU A 99 10.80 -5.57 4.05
C LEU A 99 11.31 -6.26 5.32
N VAL A 100 10.42 -6.91 6.05
CA VAL A 100 10.74 -7.62 7.29
C VAL A 100 10.85 -9.11 7.00
N VAL A 101 12.01 -9.69 7.27
CA VAL A 101 12.31 -11.11 7.10
C VAL A 101 12.82 -11.67 8.41
N SER A 102 12.29 -12.82 8.84
CA SER A 102 12.78 -13.51 10.04
C SER A 102 14.13 -14.16 9.77
N ALA A 103 15.10 -13.98 10.64
CA ALA A 103 16.40 -14.64 10.57
C ALA A 103 16.30 -16.17 10.72
N THR A 104 15.26 -16.65 11.40
CA THR A 104 15.05 -18.10 11.63
C THR A 104 14.41 -18.81 10.45
N ASP A 105 13.61 -18.08 9.65
CA ASP A 105 12.77 -18.69 8.62
C ASP A 105 13.25 -18.34 7.20
N GLY A 106 14.00 -17.22 7.06
CA GLY A 106 14.38 -16.70 5.75
C GLY A 106 13.19 -16.16 4.93
N PRO A 107 13.38 -15.94 3.61
CA PRO A 107 12.30 -15.53 2.73
C PRO A 107 11.25 -16.62 2.56
N MET A 108 10.01 -16.32 2.87
CA MET A 108 8.85 -17.20 2.82
C MET A 108 7.94 -16.85 1.62
N PRO A 109 6.94 -17.68 1.24
CA PRO A 109 6.11 -17.43 0.07
C PRO A 109 5.46 -16.05 0.01
N GLN A 110 4.91 -15.53 1.14
CA GLN A 110 4.35 -14.19 1.16
C GLN A 110 5.43 -13.10 1.08
N THR A 111 6.67 -13.37 1.46
CA THR A 111 7.79 -12.43 1.24
C THR A 111 7.95 -12.15 -0.25
N ARG A 112 7.98 -13.20 -1.08
CA ARG A 112 8.05 -13.10 -2.55
C ARG A 112 6.85 -12.36 -3.12
N GLU A 113 5.64 -12.74 -2.71
CA GLU A 113 4.41 -12.10 -3.18
C GLU A 113 4.37 -10.61 -2.82
N HIS A 114 4.79 -10.23 -1.60
CA HIS A 114 4.81 -8.85 -1.16
C HIS A 114 5.84 -7.98 -1.93
N ILE A 115 7.01 -8.52 -2.25
CA ILE A 115 8.00 -7.82 -3.08
C ILE A 115 7.43 -7.58 -4.48
N LEU A 116 6.87 -8.62 -5.11
CA LEU A 116 6.24 -8.54 -6.42
C LEU A 116 5.12 -7.50 -6.45
N LEU A 117 4.18 -7.58 -5.51
CA LEU A 117 3.04 -6.66 -5.42
C LEU A 117 3.48 -5.22 -5.18
N SER A 118 4.47 -5.01 -4.31
CA SER A 118 5.03 -3.68 -4.07
C SER A 118 5.63 -3.08 -5.34
N ARG A 119 6.31 -3.91 -6.15
CA ARG A 119 6.83 -3.48 -7.45
C ARG A 119 5.70 -3.07 -8.40
N GLN A 120 4.64 -3.87 -8.45
CA GLN A 120 3.48 -3.61 -9.32
C GLN A 120 2.70 -2.34 -8.96
N VAL A 121 2.54 -2.05 -7.66
CA VAL A 121 1.87 -0.81 -7.22
C VAL A 121 2.79 0.41 -7.25
N GLY A 122 4.06 0.25 -7.64
CA GLY A 122 4.97 1.34 -7.90
C GLY A 122 5.82 1.78 -6.70
N VAL A 123 6.01 0.95 -5.68
CA VAL A 123 6.98 1.22 -4.60
C VAL A 123 8.39 1.28 -5.22
N PRO A 124 9.08 2.42 -5.15
CA PRO A 124 10.33 2.59 -5.90
C PRO A 124 11.54 1.91 -5.25
N LYS A 125 11.62 1.92 -3.92
CA LYS A 125 12.76 1.40 -3.14
C LYS A 125 12.30 0.73 -1.86
N MET A 126 13.13 -0.19 -1.37
CA MET A 126 12.94 -0.88 -0.10
C MET A 126 14.19 -0.77 0.78
N VAL A 127 14.00 -0.92 2.08
CA VAL A 127 15.05 -1.23 3.06
C VAL A 127 14.70 -2.56 3.70
N VAL A 128 15.67 -3.41 3.95
CA VAL A 128 15.44 -4.72 4.56
C VAL A 128 15.77 -4.69 6.05
N PHE A 129 14.89 -5.29 6.85
CA PHE A 129 15.15 -5.57 8.26
C PHE A 129 15.08 -7.07 8.51
N ILE A 130 16.25 -7.70 8.74
CA ILE A 130 16.32 -9.11 9.17
C ILE A 130 16.06 -9.12 10.67
N ASN A 131 14.86 -9.59 11.03
CA ASN A 131 14.35 -9.59 12.41
C ASN A 131 14.64 -10.92 13.12
N LYS A 132 14.49 -10.95 14.45
CA LYS A 132 14.71 -12.12 15.31
C LYS A 132 16.16 -12.62 15.33
N CYS A 133 17.13 -11.74 15.08
CA CYS A 133 18.54 -12.11 15.12
C CYS A 133 19.03 -12.52 16.51
N ASP A 134 18.28 -12.22 17.56
CA ASP A 134 18.51 -12.70 18.94
C ASP A 134 18.30 -14.22 19.09
N MET A 135 17.63 -14.86 18.13
CA MET A 135 17.34 -16.30 18.12
C MET A 135 18.33 -17.11 17.28
N VAL A 136 19.29 -16.45 16.64
CA VAL A 136 20.29 -17.08 15.74
C VAL A 136 21.68 -16.79 16.22
N ASP A 137 22.39 -17.83 16.65
CA ASP A 137 23.78 -17.70 17.14
C ASP A 137 24.83 -17.84 16.03
N ASP A 138 24.45 -18.42 14.88
CA ASP A 138 25.33 -18.67 13.76
C ASP A 138 25.35 -17.49 12.78
N PRO A 139 26.46 -16.73 12.65
CA PRO A 139 26.58 -15.64 11.71
C PRO A 139 26.45 -16.06 10.24
N GLU A 140 26.87 -17.30 9.88
CA GLU A 140 26.80 -17.79 8.50
C GLU A 140 25.34 -17.95 8.04
N LEU A 141 24.45 -18.30 8.97
CA LEU A 141 23.02 -18.38 8.67
C LEU A 141 22.41 -16.98 8.39
N LEU A 142 22.86 -15.96 9.13
CA LEU A 142 22.42 -14.58 8.87
C LEU A 142 22.92 -14.07 7.50
N ASP A 143 24.14 -14.44 7.12
CA ASP A 143 24.71 -14.10 5.81
C ASP A 143 23.94 -14.79 4.67
N LEU A 144 23.56 -16.05 4.87
CA LEU A 144 22.76 -16.80 3.91
C LEU A 144 21.38 -16.15 3.71
N VAL A 145 20.67 -15.82 4.78
CA VAL A 145 19.37 -15.15 4.70
C VAL A 145 19.48 -13.80 3.99
N GLU A 146 20.52 -13.02 4.27
CA GLU A 146 20.76 -11.75 3.58
C GLU A 146 21.00 -11.97 2.08
N MET A 147 21.80 -12.95 1.71
CA MET A 147 22.08 -13.28 0.30
C MET A 147 20.79 -13.67 -0.43
N GLU A 148 19.98 -14.56 0.13
CA GLU A 148 18.69 -14.96 -0.46
C GLU A 148 17.73 -13.78 -0.65
N VAL A 149 17.67 -12.86 0.32
CA VAL A 149 16.84 -11.66 0.21
C VAL A 149 17.33 -10.72 -0.90
N ARG A 150 18.66 -10.53 -1.04
CA ARG A 150 19.26 -9.70 -2.10
C ARG A 150 18.99 -10.27 -3.49
N GLU A 151 19.15 -11.59 -3.66
CA GLU A 151 18.83 -12.29 -4.90
C GLU A 151 17.35 -12.12 -5.26
N LEU A 152 16.46 -12.28 -4.28
CA LEU A 152 15.04 -12.13 -4.48
C LEU A 152 14.64 -10.69 -4.86
N LEU A 153 15.24 -9.68 -4.25
CA LEU A 153 15.00 -8.27 -4.62
C LEU A 153 15.43 -8.01 -6.06
N THR A 154 16.58 -8.55 -6.47
CA THR A 154 17.11 -8.42 -7.83
C THR A 154 16.21 -9.11 -8.85
N GLU A 155 15.70 -10.31 -8.53
CA GLU A 155 14.75 -11.06 -9.36
C GLU A 155 13.49 -10.23 -9.69
N TYR A 156 12.97 -9.49 -8.69
CA TYR A 156 11.79 -8.64 -8.87
C TYR A 156 12.09 -7.19 -9.28
N GLY A 157 13.33 -6.91 -9.72
CA GLY A 157 13.71 -5.63 -10.33
C GLY A 157 13.98 -4.50 -9.34
N PHE A 158 14.27 -4.80 -8.08
CA PHE A 158 14.85 -3.87 -7.13
C PHE A 158 16.38 -3.95 -7.14
N ASP A 159 17.07 -2.93 -6.63
CA ASP A 159 18.52 -2.92 -6.49
C ASP A 159 18.94 -3.77 -5.28
N GLY A 160 19.00 -5.09 -5.45
CA GLY A 160 19.33 -6.02 -4.37
C GLY A 160 20.74 -5.84 -3.83
N ASP A 161 21.70 -5.47 -4.68
CA ASP A 161 23.11 -5.31 -4.29
C ASP A 161 23.33 -4.13 -3.35
N ASN A 162 22.68 -2.98 -3.63
CA ASN A 162 22.88 -1.74 -2.88
C ASN A 162 21.79 -1.50 -1.82
N THR A 163 20.72 -2.28 -1.81
CA THR A 163 19.64 -2.15 -0.81
C THR A 163 20.20 -2.29 0.60
N PRO A 164 19.98 -1.33 1.50
CA PRO A 164 20.39 -1.44 2.90
C PRO A 164 19.70 -2.63 3.58
N VAL A 165 20.49 -3.45 4.26
CA VAL A 165 20.01 -4.58 5.07
C VAL A 165 20.49 -4.38 6.49
N ILE A 166 19.54 -4.28 7.42
CA ILE A 166 19.81 -4.11 8.85
C ILE A 166 19.40 -5.39 9.58
N ARG A 167 20.29 -5.90 10.43
CA ARG A 167 20.06 -7.09 11.26
C ARG A 167 19.71 -6.68 12.67
N GLY A 168 18.60 -7.17 13.22
CA GLY A 168 18.14 -6.74 14.53
C GLY A 168 17.13 -7.67 15.18
N SER A 169 16.67 -7.25 16.34
CA SER A 169 15.53 -7.86 17.05
C SER A 169 14.58 -6.78 17.52
N ALA A 170 13.43 -6.70 16.85
CA ALA A 170 12.41 -5.72 17.18
C ALA A 170 11.84 -5.92 18.59
N LEU A 171 11.66 -7.19 19.00
CA LEU A 171 11.15 -7.52 20.32
C LEU A 171 12.13 -7.09 21.43
N LYS A 172 13.42 -7.42 21.29
CA LYS A 172 14.45 -7.05 22.27
C LYS A 172 14.65 -5.54 22.35
N ALA A 173 14.59 -4.85 21.22
CA ALA A 173 14.60 -3.39 21.20
C ALA A 173 13.38 -2.82 21.95
N LEU A 174 12.19 -3.41 21.73
CA LEU A 174 10.97 -3.00 22.42
C LEU A 174 11.02 -3.27 23.92
N GLU A 175 11.68 -4.35 24.36
CA GLU A 175 11.96 -4.65 25.77
C GLU A 175 13.00 -3.70 26.40
N GLY A 176 13.76 -2.94 25.59
CA GLY A 176 14.72 -1.96 26.06
C GLY A 176 16.16 -2.46 26.14
N ASP A 177 16.49 -3.57 25.48
CA ASP A 177 17.86 -4.08 25.38
C ASP A 177 18.70 -3.15 24.48
N GLU A 178 19.69 -2.49 25.08
CA GLU A 178 20.52 -1.48 24.41
C GLU A 178 21.22 -1.99 23.16
N LYS A 179 21.63 -3.25 23.13
CA LYS A 179 22.25 -3.90 21.96
C LYS A 179 21.34 -3.84 20.75
N TRP A 180 20.04 -3.99 20.94
CA TRP A 180 19.05 -4.11 19.87
C TRP A 180 18.34 -2.79 19.54
N ILE A 181 18.51 -1.75 20.36
CA ILE A 181 18.01 -0.40 20.09
C ILE A 181 18.76 0.24 18.92
N GLN A 182 20.10 0.05 18.86
CA GLN A 182 20.91 0.64 17.81
C GLN A 182 20.48 0.20 16.40
N PRO A 183 20.19 -1.08 16.09
CA PRO A 183 19.62 -1.51 14.82
C PRO A 183 18.32 -0.79 14.42
N ILE A 184 17.45 -0.42 15.37
CA ILE A 184 16.24 0.37 15.05
C ILE A 184 16.60 1.79 14.59
N LYS A 185 17.62 2.39 15.21
CA LYS A 185 18.14 3.71 14.79
C LYS A 185 18.82 3.63 13.43
N ASP A 186 19.61 2.59 13.19
CA ASP A 186 20.31 2.34 11.93
C ASP A 186 19.31 2.10 10.79
N LEU A 187 18.20 1.38 11.05
CA LEU A 187 17.11 1.21 10.11
C LEU A 187 16.53 2.56 9.69
N MET A 188 16.20 3.42 10.64
CA MET A 188 15.62 4.72 10.33
C MET A 188 16.61 5.66 9.64
N ALA A 189 17.91 5.58 9.97
CA ALA A 189 18.97 6.29 9.26
C ALA A 189 19.10 5.79 7.80
N ALA A 190 18.98 4.48 7.57
CA ALA A 190 18.96 3.91 6.22
C ALA A 190 17.70 4.35 5.44
N VAL A 191 16.53 4.36 6.07
CA VAL A 191 15.31 4.88 5.46
C VAL A 191 15.44 6.36 5.08
N ASP A 192 15.99 7.19 5.97
CA ASP A 192 16.22 8.63 5.72
C ASP A 192 17.15 8.91 4.54
N THR A 193 18.06 7.99 4.23
CA THR A 193 19.09 8.19 3.20
C THR A 193 18.83 7.43 1.91
N TRP A 194 18.23 6.27 1.98
CA TRP A 194 18.01 5.39 0.83
C TRP A 194 16.68 5.65 0.12
N ILE A 195 15.61 5.92 0.88
CA ILE A 195 14.32 6.24 0.30
C ILE A 195 14.32 7.69 -0.16
N ASP A 196 14.10 7.92 -1.44
CA ASP A 196 14.07 9.26 -2.00
C ASP A 196 12.88 10.06 -1.45
N THR A 197 13.04 11.38 -1.32
CA THR A 197 11.90 12.27 -1.10
C THR A 197 11.08 12.31 -2.39
N PRO A 198 9.81 11.88 -2.36
CA PRO A 198 9.02 11.79 -3.57
C PRO A 198 8.66 13.17 -4.12
N GLN A 199 8.71 13.30 -5.45
CA GLN A 199 8.15 14.47 -6.11
C GLN A 199 6.63 14.41 -6.05
N ARG A 200 5.99 15.50 -5.61
CA ARG A 200 4.54 15.58 -5.44
C ARG A 200 3.90 16.39 -6.57
N ASP A 201 2.94 15.80 -7.27
CA ASP A 201 2.17 16.42 -8.33
C ASP A 201 1.08 17.37 -7.76
N THR A 202 1.49 18.45 -7.10
CA THR A 202 0.56 19.38 -6.43
C THR A 202 -0.23 20.27 -7.37
N ASP A 203 0.25 20.47 -8.60
CA ASP A 203 -0.37 21.36 -9.60
C ASP A 203 -1.45 20.68 -10.45
N LYS A 204 -1.55 19.34 -10.38
CA LYS A 204 -2.59 18.56 -11.05
C LYS A 204 -3.94 18.69 -10.32
N PRO A 205 -5.07 18.39 -10.99
CA PRO A 205 -6.36 18.30 -10.32
C PRO A 205 -6.34 17.31 -9.16
N PHE A 206 -6.93 17.71 -8.03
CA PHE A 206 -7.01 16.87 -6.82
C PHE A 206 -7.60 15.49 -7.12
N LEU A 207 -6.97 14.45 -6.56
CA LEU A 207 -7.44 13.08 -6.60
C LEU A 207 -6.96 12.32 -5.36
N MET A 208 -7.88 11.64 -4.69
CA MET A 208 -7.64 10.79 -3.54
C MET A 208 -8.42 9.48 -3.66
N SER A 209 -7.75 8.34 -3.58
CA SER A 209 -8.41 7.03 -3.50
C SER A 209 -8.99 6.80 -2.12
N ILE A 210 -10.28 6.42 -2.04
CA ILE A 210 -10.95 6.17 -0.76
C ILE A 210 -10.56 4.77 -0.27
N GLU A 211 -9.96 4.75 0.91
CA GLU A 211 -9.50 3.53 1.59
C GLU A 211 -10.49 3.06 2.64
N ASP A 212 -11.01 3.98 3.45
CA ASP A 212 -11.98 3.68 4.48
C ASP A 212 -13.03 4.78 4.60
N VAL A 213 -14.19 4.41 5.14
CA VAL A 213 -15.33 5.29 5.32
C VAL A 213 -15.96 5.06 6.69
N PHE A 214 -16.07 6.11 7.49
CA PHE A 214 -16.69 6.03 8.81
C PHE A 214 -17.49 7.29 9.12
N THR A 215 -18.34 7.19 10.13
CA THR A 215 -19.17 8.31 10.58
C THR A 215 -18.68 8.79 11.93
N ILE A 216 -18.54 10.11 12.07
CA ILE A 216 -18.28 10.77 13.35
C ILE A 216 -19.60 11.35 13.85
N THR A 217 -20.08 10.88 14.99
CA THR A 217 -21.33 11.36 15.62
C THR A 217 -21.32 12.88 15.75
N GLY A 218 -22.34 13.54 15.21
CA GLY A 218 -22.50 14.99 15.23
C GLY A 218 -21.64 15.77 14.22
N ARG A 219 -20.78 15.08 13.42
CA ARG A 219 -19.93 15.73 12.40
C ARG A 219 -20.21 15.27 10.98
N GLY A 220 -20.60 14.01 10.77
CA GLY A 220 -20.94 13.45 9.46
C GLY A 220 -19.97 12.34 9.00
N THR A 221 -20.00 12.07 7.71
CA THR A 221 -19.19 11.02 7.07
C THR A 221 -17.78 11.52 6.76
N VAL A 222 -16.81 10.71 7.12
CA VAL A 222 -15.38 10.90 6.84
C VAL A 222 -14.91 9.82 5.90
N VAL A 223 -14.21 10.22 4.85
CA VAL A 223 -13.47 9.31 3.97
C VAL A 223 -11.98 9.48 4.22
N THR A 224 -11.25 8.40 4.25
CA THR A 224 -9.78 8.43 4.39
C THR A 224 -9.11 7.87 3.16
N GLY A 225 -7.90 8.35 2.91
CA GLY A 225 -7.05 7.85 1.86
C GLY A 225 -5.81 8.71 1.67
N ARG A 226 -4.92 8.25 0.82
CA ARG A 226 -3.77 9.03 0.37
C ARG A 226 -4.18 9.96 -0.76
N VAL A 227 -3.79 11.23 -0.68
CA VAL A 227 -3.89 12.16 -1.79
C VAL A 227 -2.84 11.78 -2.84
N GLU A 228 -3.28 11.34 -4.01
CA GLU A 228 -2.38 10.90 -5.09
C GLU A 228 -1.79 12.10 -5.84
N ARG A 229 -2.60 13.12 -6.08
CA ARG A 229 -2.20 14.34 -6.78
C ARG A 229 -3.06 15.53 -6.40
N GLY A 230 -2.56 16.72 -6.68
CA GLY A 230 -3.25 17.97 -6.49
C GLY A 230 -3.31 18.44 -5.05
N LYS A 231 -4.18 19.40 -4.81
CA LYS A 231 -4.41 20.05 -3.53
C LYS A 231 -5.90 20.18 -3.26
N LEU A 232 -6.30 19.98 -2.00
CA LEU A 232 -7.66 20.08 -1.50
C LEU A 232 -7.72 21.11 -0.38
N ASN A 233 -8.59 22.10 -0.48
CA ASN A 233 -8.81 23.09 0.58
C ASN A 233 -10.15 22.86 1.27
N LEU A 234 -10.29 23.48 2.44
CA LEU A 234 -11.60 23.57 3.11
C LEU A 234 -12.59 24.32 2.20
N ASN A 235 -13.82 23.83 2.17
CA ASN A 235 -14.93 24.32 1.35
C ASN A 235 -14.80 24.08 -0.16
N ASP A 236 -13.79 23.36 -0.62
CA ASP A 236 -13.73 22.92 -2.02
C ASP A 236 -14.92 22.00 -2.32
N GLU A 237 -15.48 22.17 -3.54
CA GLU A 237 -16.42 21.22 -4.13
C GLU A 237 -15.67 20.04 -4.69
N VAL A 238 -16.14 18.83 -4.40
CA VAL A 238 -15.53 17.56 -4.84
C VAL A 238 -16.57 16.59 -5.37
N GLU A 239 -16.14 15.63 -6.15
CA GLU A 239 -16.96 14.52 -6.63
C GLU A 239 -16.46 13.19 -6.05
N ILE A 240 -17.42 12.31 -5.75
CA ILE A 240 -17.18 10.90 -5.44
C ILE A 240 -17.51 10.11 -6.70
N VAL A 241 -16.51 9.42 -7.27
CA VAL A 241 -16.58 8.80 -8.59
C VAL A 241 -16.23 7.31 -8.53
N GLY A 242 -16.91 6.50 -9.34
CA GLY A 242 -16.69 5.06 -9.48
C GLY A 242 -17.63 4.20 -8.65
N LEU A 243 -17.79 2.94 -9.04
CA LEU A 243 -18.65 1.91 -8.44
C LEU A 243 -20.14 2.25 -8.38
N LYS A 244 -20.49 3.45 -7.96
CA LYS A 244 -21.85 4.02 -7.85
C LYS A 244 -21.98 5.28 -8.70
N ASP A 245 -23.20 5.83 -8.73
CA ASP A 245 -23.46 7.11 -9.38
C ASP A 245 -22.59 8.22 -8.78
N THR A 246 -22.04 9.06 -9.64
CA THR A 246 -21.21 10.19 -9.23
C THR A 246 -22.00 11.16 -8.37
N ARG A 247 -21.44 11.54 -7.22
CA ARG A 247 -22.02 12.50 -6.29
C ARG A 247 -21.13 13.69 -6.05
N LYS A 248 -21.72 14.87 -5.99
CA LYS A 248 -21.04 16.12 -5.61
C LYS A 248 -21.25 16.40 -4.13
N THR A 249 -20.22 16.92 -3.50
CA THR A 249 -20.27 17.35 -2.11
C THR A 249 -19.24 18.44 -1.84
N VAL A 250 -19.21 18.95 -0.61
CA VAL A 250 -18.29 20.00 -0.17
C VAL A 250 -17.49 19.50 1.03
N VAL A 251 -16.21 19.80 1.02
CA VAL A 251 -15.27 19.48 2.11
C VAL A 251 -15.52 20.41 3.31
N THR A 252 -15.83 19.86 4.48
CA THR A 252 -16.09 20.64 5.70
C THR A 252 -15.00 20.49 6.77
N GLY A 253 -14.05 19.57 6.57
CA GLY A 253 -12.93 19.38 7.47
C GLY A 253 -11.87 18.49 6.82
N ILE A 254 -10.61 18.73 7.16
CA ILE A 254 -9.48 17.91 6.71
C ILE A 254 -8.62 17.64 7.95
N GLU A 255 -8.25 16.38 8.15
CA GLU A 255 -7.47 15.94 9.28
C GLU A 255 -6.41 14.91 8.84
N MET A 256 -5.26 14.89 9.50
CA MET A 256 -4.24 13.85 9.37
C MET A 256 -3.72 13.52 10.78
N PHE A 257 -3.71 12.23 11.15
CA PHE A 257 -3.31 11.78 12.50
C PHE A 257 -4.00 12.55 13.63
N ARG A 258 -5.33 12.77 13.53
CA ARG A 258 -6.17 13.53 14.48
C ARG A 258 -5.82 15.02 14.62
N LYS A 259 -4.87 15.53 13.83
CA LYS A 259 -4.50 16.94 13.73
C LYS A 259 -5.27 17.59 12.59
N SER A 260 -5.67 18.85 12.76
CA SER A 260 -6.39 19.59 11.70
C SER A 260 -5.42 20.09 10.64
N LEU A 261 -5.87 20.05 9.38
CA LEU A 261 -5.19 20.60 8.23
C LEU A 261 -5.99 21.77 7.65
N ASP A 262 -5.30 22.83 7.21
CA ASP A 262 -5.92 23.92 6.43
C ASP A 262 -6.17 23.46 4.98
N TYR A 263 -5.31 22.57 4.48
CA TYR A 263 -5.41 21.92 3.17
C TYR A 263 -4.72 20.54 3.20
N ALA A 264 -5.10 19.67 2.29
CA ALA A 264 -4.35 18.44 1.99
C ALA A 264 -3.71 18.55 0.61
N GLU A 265 -2.57 17.91 0.43
CA GLU A 265 -1.85 17.90 -0.85
C GLU A 265 -1.28 16.52 -1.17
N ALA A 266 -0.84 16.32 -2.42
CA ALA A 266 -0.26 15.07 -2.87
C ALA A 266 0.73 14.48 -1.86
N GLY A 267 0.51 13.24 -1.46
CA GLY A 267 1.29 12.53 -0.45
C GLY A 267 0.67 12.49 0.94
N ASP A 268 -0.27 13.35 1.28
CA ASP A 268 -0.92 13.35 2.59
C ASP A 268 -1.87 12.15 2.74
N ASN A 269 -1.87 11.53 3.92
CA ASN A 269 -2.91 10.56 4.33
C ASN A 269 -4.01 11.32 5.05
N ALA A 270 -5.02 11.73 4.30
CA ALA A 270 -6.05 12.64 4.79
C ALA A 270 -7.36 11.94 5.16
N GLY A 271 -7.96 12.37 6.26
CA GLY A 271 -9.36 12.14 6.57
C GLY A 271 -10.17 13.38 6.17
N VAL A 272 -11.08 13.24 5.22
CA VAL A 272 -11.87 14.33 4.65
C VAL A 272 -13.32 14.21 5.09
N LEU A 273 -13.82 15.24 5.76
CA LEU A 273 -15.20 15.34 6.21
C LEU A 273 -16.07 15.91 5.09
N LEU A 274 -17.13 15.19 4.72
CA LEU A 274 -18.00 15.51 3.58
C LEU A 274 -19.38 15.96 4.05
N ARG A 275 -19.91 17.02 3.42
CA ARG A 275 -21.23 17.59 3.74
C ARG A 275 -22.35 16.76 3.11
N GLY A 276 -23.35 16.36 3.92
CA GLY A 276 -24.59 15.75 3.40
C GLY A 276 -24.42 14.40 2.74
N ILE A 277 -23.31 13.69 2.99
CA ILE A 277 -23.04 12.33 2.54
C ILE A 277 -23.30 11.37 3.69
N ASN A 278 -24.13 10.36 3.47
CA ASN A 278 -24.32 9.27 4.42
C ASN A 278 -23.26 8.19 4.21
N ARG A 279 -23.06 7.32 5.22
CA ARG A 279 -22.09 6.24 5.17
C ARG A 279 -22.33 5.28 4.00
N GLU A 280 -23.59 5.00 3.68
CA GLU A 280 -24.04 4.12 2.59
C GLU A 280 -23.90 4.73 1.18
N ASP A 281 -23.71 6.03 1.08
CA ASP A 281 -23.54 6.73 -0.20
C ASP A 281 -22.16 6.60 -0.79
N VAL A 282 -21.18 6.25 0.04
CA VAL A 282 -19.77 6.15 -0.31
C VAL A 282 -19.16 4.84 0.18
N GLU A 283 -18.23 4.30 -0.59
CA GLU A 283 -17.54 3.05 -0.25
C GLU A 283 -16.07 3.07 -0.63
N ARG A 284 -15.29 2.18 0.00
CA ARG A 284 -13.91 1.93 -0.36
C ARG A 284 -13.79 1.60 -1.86
N GLY A 285 -12.78 2.17 -2.50
CA GLY A 285 -12.50 1.95 -3.91
C GLY A 285 -13.04 3.02 -4.84
N GLN A 286 -13.93 3.88 -4.35
CA GLN A 286 -14.29 5.11 -5.05
C GLN A 286 -13.16 6.14 -4.95
N ILE A 287 -13.22 7.16 -5.79
CA ILE A 287 -12.27 8.27 -5.85
C ILE A 287 -12.95 9.54 -5.39
N LEU A 288 -12.31 10.29 -4.50
CA LEU A 288 -12.65 11.68 -4.21
C LEU A 288 -11.77 12.58 -5.09
N CYS A 289 -12.36 13.43 -5.90
CA CYS A 289 -11.62 14.21 -6.88
C CYS A 289 -12.21 15.61 -7.11
N LYS A 290 -11.42 16.46 -7.79
CA LYS A 290 -11.92 17.73 -8.32
C LYS A 290 -13.04 17.44 -9.33
N PRO A 291 -14.18 18.20 -9.32
CA PRO A 291 -15.29 17.96 -10.23
C PRO A 291 -14.85 17.89 -11.70
N GLY A 292 -15.30 16.82 -12.38
CA GLY A 292 -15.02 16.60 -13.79
C GLY A 292 -13.57 16.21 -14.15
N SER A 293 -12.71 15.92 -13.17
CA SER A 293 -11.30 15.63 -13.43
C SER A 293 -11.00 14.15 -13.77
N ILE A 294 -11.91 13.26 -13.43
CA ILE A 294 -11.87 11.83 -13.79
C ILE A 294 -13.28 11.30 -13.96
N THR A 295 -13.45 10.31 -14.84
CA THR A 295 -14.74 9.67 -15.13
C THR A 295 -14.67 8.17 -14.85
N PRO A 296 -15.81 7.54 -14.51
CA PRO A 296 -15.88 6.09 -14.35
C PRO A 296 -15.97 5.40 -15.71
N HIS A 297 -15.27 4.28 -15.85
CA HIS A 297 -15.21 3.49 -17.08
C HIS A 297 -15.36 2.00 -16.80
N LYS A 298 -15.90 1.26 -17.75
CA LYS A 298 -16.05 -0.20 -17.69
C LYS A 298 -15.14 -0.93 -18.66
N LYS A 299 -14.81 -0.32 -19.80
CA LYS A 299 -14.15 -1.00 -20.91
C LYS A 299 -12.88 -0.27 -21.33
N PHE A 300 -11.79 -1.01 -21.40
CA PHE A 300 -10.48 -0.46 -21.75
C PHE A 300 -9.60 -1.52 -22.41
N LYS A 301 -8.57 -1.05 -23.13
CA LYS A 301 -7.43 -1.89 -23.54
C LYS A 301 -6.32 -1.80 -22.51
N ALA A 302 -5.57 -2.87 -22.37
CA ALA A 302 -4.44 -2.95 -21.45
C ALA A 302 -3.30 -3.77 -22.04
N SER A 303 -2.08 -3.38 -21.73
CA SER A 303 -0.90 -4.21 -21.89
C SER A 303 -0.65 -4.95 -20.59
N VAL A 304 -0.57 -6.28 -20.64
CA VAL A 304 -0.54 -7.17 -19.49
C VAL A 304 0.62 -8.14 -19.60
N TYR A 305 1.37 -8.28 -18.52
CA TYR A 305 2.29 -9.37 -18.28
C TYR A 305 1.61 -10.44 -17.43
N VAL A 306 1.59 -11.69 -17.93
CA VAL A 306 1.03 -12.84 -17.23
C VAL A 306 2.16 -13.56 -16.48
N LEU A 307 2.07 -13.59 -15.15
CA LEU A 307 3.11 -14.20 -14.31
C LEU A 307 3.34 -15.66 -14.66
N SER A 308 4.61 -16.03 -14.75
CA SER A 308 5.04 -17.43 -14.94
C SER A 308 4.72 -18.28 -13.71
N LYS A 309 4.86 -19.59 -13.86
CA LYS A 309 4.69 -20.55 -12.75
C LYS A 309 5.73 -20.31 -11.65
N GLU A 310 6.95 -20.02 -12.04
CA GLU A 310 8.10 -19.76 -11.15
C GLU A 310 7.87 -18.50 -10.30
N GLU A 311 7.19 -17.52 -10.86
CA GLU A 311 6.78 -16.27 -10.19
C GLU A 311 5.51 -16.43 -9.32
N GLY A 312 5.00 -17.65 -9.17
CA GLY A 312 3.78 -17.95 -8.40
C GLY A 312 2.46 -17.73 -9.16
N GLY A 313 2.56 -17.46 -10.45
CA GLY A 313 1.42 -17.26 -11.35
C GLY A 313 0.66 -18.54 -11.70
N ARG A 314 -0.03 -18.52 -12.85
CA ARG A 314 -0.78 -19.66 -13.36
C ARG A 314 0.13 -20.77 -13.87
N HIS A 315 -0.41 -21.99 -13.89
CA HIS A 315 0.24 -23.17 -14.48
C HIS A 315 -0.36 -23.53 -15.86
N THR A 316 -1.49 -22.92 -16.22
CA THR A 316 -2.23 -23.23 -17.42
C THR A 316 -2.53 -21.95 -18.18
N PRO A 317 -2.67 -22.02 -19.52
CA PRO A 317 -3.09 -20.89 -20.33
C PRO A 317 -4.52 -20.45 -19.98
N PHE A 318 -4.86 -19.24 -20.39
CA PHE A 318 -6.25 -18.79 -20.39
C PHE A 318 -6.68 -18.33 -21.80
N PHE A 319 -7.98 -18.24 -22.00
CA PHE A 319 -8.62 -17.94 -23.28
C PHE A 319 -9.49 -16.71 -23.15
N SER A 320 -10.02 -16.20 -24.25
CA SER A 320 -11.08 -15.18 -24.23
C SER A 320 -12.25 -15.63 -23.34
N ASN A 321 -12.91 -14.66 -22.71
CA ASN A 321 -13.94 -14.85 -21.67
C ASN A 321 -13.41 -15.31 -20.30
N TYR A 322 -12.10 -15.28 -20.06
CA TYR A 322 -11.54 -15.44 -18.73
C TYR A 322 -12.01 -14.31 -17.82
N ARG A 323 -12.38 -14.63 -16.57
CA ARG A 323 -13.04 -13.71 -15.61
C ARG A 323 -12.31 -13.63 -14.27
N PRO A 324 -11.13 -13.04 -14.22
CA PRO A 324 -10.41 -12.81 -12.98
C PRO A 324 -10.89 -11.54 -12.27
N GLN A 325 -10.28 -11.27 -11.09
CA GLN A 325 -10.41 -10.02 -10.39
C GLN A 325 -9.30 -9.05 -10.79
N PHE A 326 -9.67 -7.82 -11.08
CA PHE A 326 -8.78 -6.70 -11.39
C PHE A 326 -8.68 -5.79 -10.18
N TYR A 327 -7.47 -5.57 -9.70
CA TYR A 327 -7.17 -4.73 -8.54
C TYR A 327 -6.63 -3.39 -9.01
N PHE A 328 -7.40 -2.33 -8.76
CA PHE A 328 -7.03 -0.95 -9.04
C PHE A 328 -6.97 -0.17 -7.73
N ARG A 329 -5.85 0.46 -7.41
CA ARG A 329 -5.72 1.28 -6.20
C ARG A 329 -6.26 0.56 -4.96
N THR A 330 -7.42 1.01 -4.44
CA THR A 330 -8.04 0.49 -3.20
C THR A 330 -9.21 -0.46 -3.45
N THR A 331 -9.53 -0.80 -4.70
CA THR A 331 -10.67 -1.65 -5.08
C THR A 331 -10.29 -2.85 -5.93
N ASP A 332 -11.16 -3.83 -5.96
CA ASP A 332 -11.13 -4.95 -6.89
C ASP A 332 -12.49 -5.10 -7.59
N VAL A 333 -12.44 -5.40 -8.86
CA VAL A 333 -13.63 -5.61 -9.70
C VAL A 333 -13.40 -6.80 -10.62
N THR A 334 -14.40 -7.66 -10.75
CA THR A 334 -14.36 -8.75 -11.74
C THR A 334 -14.46 -8.15 -13.15
N GLY A 335 -13.64 -8.63 -14.07
CA GLY A 335 -13.68 -8.23 -15.46
C GLY A 335 -13.61 -9.43 -16.40
N VAL A 336 -14.09 -9.25 -17.61
CA VAL A 336 -14.03 -10.23 -18.71
C VAL A 336 -12.92 -9.83 -19.66
N ILE A 337 -12.00 -10.75 -19.95
CA ILE A 337 -10.92 -10.55 -20.90
C ILE A 337 -11.36 -11.00 -22.29
N THR A 338 -11.06 -10.15 -23.28
CA THR A 338 -11.16 -10.49 -24.70
C THR A 338 -9.76 -10.36 -25.30
N LEU A 339 -9.25 -11.45 -25.86
CA LEU A 339 -7.96 -11.48 -26.55
C LEU A 339 -8.08 -10.88 -27.96
N PRO A 340 -6.98 -10.33 -28.51
CA PRO A 340 -6.97 -9.77 -29.86
C PRO A 340 -7.20 -10.85 -30.92
N GLU A 341 -7.66 -10.44 -32.10
CA GLU A 341 -7.85 -11.37 -33.23
C GLU A 341 -6.55 -12.10 -33.56
N GLY A 342 -6.68 -13.43 -33.76
CA GLY A 342 -5.52 -14.31 -34.03
C GLY A 342 -4.82 -14.86 -32.80
N THR A 343 -5.18 -14.40 -31.60
CA THR A 343 -4.65 -14.95 -30.33
C THR A 343 -5.68 -15.89 -29.71
N GLU A 344 -5.44 -17.18 -29.79
CA GLU A 344 -6.36 -18.19 -29.22
C GLU A 344 -6.21 -18.31 -27.71
N MET A 345 -5.00 -18.24 -27.18
CA MET A 345 -4.68 -18.39 -25.77
C MET A 345 -3.48 -17.54 -25.38
N VAL A 346 -3.34 -17.32 -24.08
CA VAL A 346 -2.18 -16.66 -23.45
C VAL A 346 -1.54 -17.60 -22.44
N MET A 347 -0.23 -17.77 -22.56
CA MET A 347 0.58 -18.64 -21.69
C MET A 347 1.10 -17.86 -20.48
N PRO A 348 1.34 -18.53 -19.34
CA PRO A 348 2.14 -17.95 -18.27
C PRO A 348 3.53 -17.51 -18.79
N GLY A 349 3.95 -16.28 -18.47
CA GLY A 349 5.17 -15.65 -18.97
C GLY A 349 4.98 -14.73 -20.19
N ASP A 350 3.79 -14.72 -20.79
CA ASP A 350 3.52 -13.89 -21.97
C ASP A 350 3.24 -12.44 -21.63
N ASN A 351 3.61 -11.54 -22.56
CA ASN A 351 3.10 -10.18 -22.63
C ASN A 351 2.00 -10.13 -23.70
N VAL A 352 0.85 -9.56 -23.38
CA VAL A 352 -0.30 -9.51 -24.27
C VAL A 352 -1.07 -8.21 -24.12
N ASP A 353 -1.50 -7.66 -25.26
CA ASP A 353 -2.51 -6.61 -25.27
C ASP A 353 -3.89 -7.25 -25.27
N MET A 354 -4.77 -6.77 -24.41
CA MET A 354 -6.11 -7.33 -24.29
C MET A 354 -7.17 -6.25 -24.06
N THR A 355 -8.41 -6.57 -24.35
CA THR A 355 -9.56 -5.74 -23.96
C THR A 355 -10.18 -6.32 -22.70
N VAL A 356 -10.45 -5.45 -21.74
CA VAL A 356 -11.09 -5.79 -20.47
C VAL A 356 -12.43 -5.06 -20.35
N GLU A 357 -13.46 -5.80 -19.93
CA GLU A 357 -14.77 -5.23 -19.61
C GLU A 357 -15.14 -5.58 -18.18
N LEU A 358 -15.20 -4.56 -17.31
CA LEU A 358 -15.49 -4.70 -15.88
C LEU A 358 -17.01 -4.82 -15.63
N ILE A 359 -17.38 -5.56 -14.58
CA ILE A 359 -18.79 -5.68 -14.17
C ILE A 359 -19.35 -4.40 -13.54
N ALA A 360 -18.49 -3.52 -13.01
CA ALA A 360 -18.84 -2.24 -12.41
C ALA A 360 -17.92 -1.13 -12.94
N PRO A 361 -18.42 0.11 -13.07
CA PRO A 361 -17.60 1.23 -13.52
C PRO A 361 -16.63 1.65 -12.41
N ILE A 362 -15.38 1.87 -12.75
CA ILE A 362 -14.36 2.41 -11.83
C ILE A 362 -13.68 3.65 -12.41
N ALA A 363 -13.22 4.53 -11.55
CA ALA A 363 -12.49 5.72 -11.96
C ALA A 363 -11.06 5.36 -12.38
N ILE A 364 -10.84 5.24 -13.68
CA ILE A 364 -9.54 4.92 -14.30
C ILE A 364 -9.21 5.91 -15.42
N GLU A 365 -7.94 5.99 -15.73
CA GLU A 365 -7.41 6.80 -16.82
C GLU A 365 -6.27 6.04 -17.52
N ASN A 366 -5.86 6.49 -18.70
CA ASN A 366 -4.70 5.91 -19.39
C ASN A 366 -3.46 5.99 -18.51
N GLY A 367 -2.69 4.91 -18.43
CA GLY A 367 -1.54 4.77 -17.56
C GLY A 367 -1.84 4.25 -16.15
N THR A 368 -3.11 3.97 -15.83
CA THR A 368 -3.46 3.36 -14.53
C THR A 368 -2.96 1.91 -14.48
N ASN A 369 -2.13 1.60 -13.49
CA ASN A 369 -1.65 0.24 -13.22
C ASN A 369 -2.72 -0.59 -12.50
N PHE A 370 -2.68 -1.90 -12.73
CA PHE A 370 -3.52 -2.87 -12.04
C PHE A 370 -2.84 -4.23 -11.93
N SER A 371 -3.32 -5.04 -10.99
CA SER A 371 -2.97 -6.46 -10.90
C SER A 371 -4.19 -7.33 -11.16
N ILE A 372 -3.92 -8.54 -11.68
CA ILE A 372 -4.94 -9.56 -11.98
C ILE A 372 -4.77 -10.69 -10.97
N ARG A 373 -5.87 -11.09 -10.32
CA ARG A 373 -5.86 -12.14 -9.32
C ARG A 373 -6.93 -13.20 -9.59
N GLU A 374 -6.57 -14.44 -9.27
CA GLU A 374 -7.44 -15.62 -9.33
C GLU A 374 -7.15 -16.54 -8.15
N GLY A 375 -8.20 -17.00 -7.45
CA GLY A 375 -8.06 -17.99 -6.38
C GLY A 375 -7.06 -17.59 -5.28
N GLY A 376 -6.99 -16.29 -4.94
CA GLY A 376 -6.07 -15.78 -3.92
C GLY A 376 -4.63 -15.55 -4.39
N ARG A 377 -4.32 -15.77 -5.69
CA ARG A 377 -2.98 -15.56 -6.26
C ARG A 377 -2.96 -14.42 -7.26
N THR A 378 -1.86 -13.70 -7.32
CA THR A 378 -1.60 -12.76 -8.42
C THR A 378 -1.17 -13.55 -9.64
N VAL A 379 -1.87 -13.35 -10.76
CA VAL A 379 -1.63 -14.08 -12.01
C VAL A 379 -1.17 -13.19 -13.15
N GLY A 380 -1.20 -11.87 -12.95
CA GLY A 380 -0.71 -10.93 -13.93
C GLY A 380 -0.72 -9.50 -13.41
N ALA A 381 -0.06 -8.63 -14.13
CA ALA A 381 -0.06 -7.18 -13.92
C ALA A 381 -0.14 -6.46 -15.26
N GLY A 382 -0.77 -5.31 -15.27
CA GLY A 382 -0.93 -4.54 -16.49
C GLY A 382 -1.11 -3.05 -16.26
N VAL A 383 -1.15 -2.35 -17.37
CA VAL A 383 -1.40 -0.92 -17.43
C VAL A 383 -2.52 -0.63 -18.45
N VAL A 384 -3.43 0.27 -18.10
CA VAL A 384 -4.49 0.74 -18.99
C VAL A 384 -3.84 1.54 -20.13
N SER A 385 -3.95 1.06 -21.36
CA SER A 385 -3.38 1.71 -22.54
C SER A 385 -4.37 2.65 -23.23
N GLU A 386 -5.66 2.30 -23.25
CA GLU A 386 -6.72 3.06 -23.91
C GLU A 386 -8.07 2.84 -23.24
N ILE A 387 -8.78 3.91 -22.93
CA ILE A 387 -10.18 3.85 -22.46
C ILE A 387 -11.09 3.73 -23.67
N ILE A 388 -12.05 2.77 -23.63
CA ILE A 388 -13.03 2.54 -24.70
C ILE A 388 -14.41 3.07 -24.29
N GLU A 389 -14.87 2.75 -23.06
CA GLU A 389 -16.20 3.13 -22.55
C GLU A 389 -16.19 3.28 -21.03
#